data_e371283bc47be3292e180d1028a6ae20
#
_entry.id   e371283bc47be3292e180d1028a6ae20
#
_cell.length_a   1.000
_cell.length_b   1.000
_cell.length_c   1.000
_cell.angle_alpha   90.00
_cell.angle_beta   90.00
_cell.angle_gamma   90.00
#
_symmetry.space_group_name_H-M   'P 1'
#
loop_
_entity.id
_entity.type
_entity.pdbx_description
1 polymer ?
#
loop_
_entity_poly.entity_id
_entity_poly.type
_entity_poly.pdbx_seq_one_letter_code
_entity_poly.pdbx_strand_id
1 'polypeptide(L)'
;MYMPSAKYDRVERIKWYRQVDYHHRPVKEVCQIFGISRKCYYKWRKRDFGKSGNTYTPVKNQPNLKLTWEIRKFIEEQKLRTNYGPLKMRMLLKKKLGLDISTTIIYRYYRKRKLIRRPQKKLPWYKPLKYHLTVKNPGEGVQMDVKYVYQSGVRHYQFSVFDPFTEKYHFTIFPTKESKNAIVAFRKAEKYFRFKILSVQTDNGSEFRGYFHKWLGKKSINIPHYFIPKSSPYWNAQVERVHKTIDDEFYHNPLRVWKTPYEWLHYYNFERIHLTLNGLTPQEKLAQCVTLDC
;
A
#
# COMPACT_ATOMS: atom_id res chain seq x y z
N MET A 1 39.45 -5.55 13.83
CA MET A 1 39.36 -4.11 13.69
C MET A 1 38.69 -3.54 14.94
N TYR A 2 39.50 -2.91 15.81
CA TYR A 2 39.14 -2.58 17.18
C TYR A 2 38.22 -1.38 17.22
N MET A 3 37.05 -1.51 17.78
CA MET A 3 36.15 -0.40 18.09
C MET A 3 36.44 0.11 19.50
N PRO A 4 37.00 1.30 19.70
CA PRO A 4 37.12 1.92 21.02
C PRO A 4 35.98 2.92 21.19
N SER A 5 34.76 2.46 21.45
CA SER A 5 33.62 3.38 21.64
C SER A 5 33.14 3.53 23.10
N ALA A 6 33.78 2.83 24.05
CA ALA A 6 33.31 2.84 25.44
C ALA A 6 34.24 3.50 26.46
N LYS A 7 35.36 4.08 26.03
CA LYS A 7 36.39 4.48 27.00
C LYS A 7 36.14 5.85 27.69
N TYR A 8 35.22 6.69 27.15
CA TYR A 8 34.91 8.00 27.76
C TYR A 8 33.42 8.30 27.63
N ASP A 9 32.70 8.18 28.75
CA ASP A 9 31.30 8.55 28.84
C ASP A 9 31.09 10.05 28.62
N ARG A 10 29.88 10.45 28.23
CA ARG A 10 29.50 11.86 28.02
C ARG A 10 29.71 12.70 29.31
N VAL A 11 29.43 12.12 30.46
CA VAL A 11 29.60 12.76 31.76
C VAL A 11 31.06 13.08 32.02
N GLU A 12 31.99 12.19 31.72
CA GLU A 12 33.43 12.43 31.82
C GLU A 12 33.91 13.54 30.87
N ARG A 13 33.43 13.52 29.63
CA ARG A 13 33.81 14.57 28.67
C ARG A 13 33.30 15.96 29.07
N ILE A 14 32.13 16.05 29.69
CA ILE A 14 31.60 17.30 30.23
C ILE A 14 32.54 17.86 31.31
N LYS A 15 33.18 17.00 32.13
CA LYS A 15 34.19 17.44 33.11
C LYS A 15 35.40 18.11 32.44
N TRP A 16 35.87 17.55 31.29
CA TRP A 16 36.97 18.13 30.53
C TRP A 16 36.62 19.50 29.98
N TYR A 17 35.42 19.64 29.41
CA TYR A 17 34.97 20.91 28.84
C TYR A 17 34.77 21.98 29.92
N ARG A 18 34.24 21.63 31.10
CA ARG A 18 34.14 22.54 32.25
C ARG A 18 35.46 23.11 32.68
N GLN A 19 36.53 22.32 32.71
CA GLN A 19 37.85 22.81 33.10
C GLN A 19 38.38 23.85 32.09
N VAL A 20 38.10 23.68 30.81
CA VAL A 20 38.53 24.62 29.77
C VAL A 20 37.59 25.83 29.71
N ASP A 21 36.29 25.60 29.65
CA ASP A 21 35.32 26.66 29.31
C ASP A 21 34.94 27.53 30.53
N TYR A 22 34.86 26.92 31.71
CA TYR A 22 34.46 27.61 32.92
C TYR A 22 35.65 27.99 33.81
N HIS A 23 36.62 27.11 33.96
CA HIS A 23 37.83 27.38 34.79
C HIS A 23 39.01 27.93 33.99
N HIS A 24 38.84 28.20 32.69
CA HIS A 24 39.82 28.80 31.77
C HIS A 24 41.20 28.10 31.76
N ARG A 25 41.24 26.78 32.09
CA ARG A 25 42.50 26.03 32.07
C ARG A 25 42.92 25.73 30.64
N PRO A 26 44.25 25.79 30.36
CA PRO A 26 44.75 25.41 29.04
C PRO A 26 44.41 23.96 28.70
N VAL A 27 43.99 23.68 27.43
CA VAL A 27 43.66 22.32 26.97
C VAL A 27 44.81 21.35 27.23
N LYS A 28 46.08 21.79 27.16
CA LYS A 28 47.25 20.96 27.46
C LYS A 28 47.23 20.42 28.88
N GLU A 29 46.93 21.25 29.83
CA GLU A 29 46.85 20.94 31.27
C GLU A 29 45.67 20.00 31.56
N VAL A 30 44.49 20.30 31.01
CA VAL A 30 43.32 19.46 31.16
C VAL A 30 43.56 18.07 30.58
N CYS A 31 44.24 17.96 29.43
CA CYS A 31 44.61 16.68 28.85
C CYS A 31 45.56 15.87 29.74
N GLN A 32 46.49 16.53 30.42
CA GLN A 32 47.38 15.88 31.38
C GLN A 32 46.62 15.39 32.62
N ILE A 33 45.73 16.20 33.19
CA ILE A 33 44.92 15.85 34.37
C ILE A 33 44.07 14.62 34.10
N PHE A 34 43.43 14.56 32.94
CA PHE A 34 42.51 13.45 32.59
C PHE A 34 43.16 12.31 31.82
N GLY A 35 44.47 12.33 31.59
CA GLY A 35 45.19 11.24 30.89
C GLY A 35 44.75 11.04 29.44
N ILE A 36 44.35 12.11 28.74
CA ILE A 36 43.89 12.07 27.36
C ILE A 36 44.81 12.84 26.41
N SER A 37 44.86 12.44 25.15
CA SER A 37 45.59 13.19 24.15
C SER A 37 44.81 14.44 23.69
N ARG A 38 45.50 15.53 23.33
CA ARG A 38 44.89 16.70 22.71
C ARG A 38 44.07 16.37 21.49
N LYS A 39 44.51 15.37 20.67
CA LYS A 39 43.74 14.86 19.52
C LYS A 39 42.42 14.23 19.95
N CYS A 40 42.42 13.49 21.06
CA CYS A 40 41.21 12.92 21.65
C CYS A 40 40.23 13.99 22.11
N TYR A 41 40.74 14.99 22.88
CA TYR A 41 39.93 16.12 23.36
C TYR A 41 39.24 16.85 22.21
N TYR A 42 39.96 17.31 21.18
CA TYR A 42 39.38 18.04 20.06
C TYR A 42 38.47 17.19 19.18
N LYS A 43 38.76 15.86 19.02
CA LYS A 43 37.87 14.96 18.33
C LYS A 43 36.51 14.89 19.00
N TRP A 44 36.47 14.70 20.32
CA TRP A 44 35.24 14.60 21.07
C TRP A 44 34.52 15.93 21.17
N ARG A 45 35.24 17.04 21.38
CA ARG A 45 34.70 18.38 21.41
C ARG A 45 34.01 18.72 20.08
N LYS A 46 34.63 18.41 18.95
CA LYS A 46 34.03 18.55 17.62
C LYS A 46 32.78 17.72 17.47
N ARG A 47 32.76 16.51 18.04
CA ARG A 47 31.62 15.60 17.98
C ARG A 47 30.44 16.07 18.85
N ASP A 48 30.74 16.57 20.03
CA ASP A 48 29.73 16.97 21.01
C ASP A 48 29.16 18.38 20.73
N PHE A 49 29.96 19.30 20.17
CA PHE A 49 29.59 20.71 19.94
C PHE A 49 29.70 21.21 18.50
N GLY A 50 30.14 20.37 17.57
CA GLY A 50 30.28 20.73 16.15
C GLY A 50 31.53 21.58 15.85
N LYS A 51 31.62 22.15 14.62
CA LYS A 51 32.80 22.87 14.12
C LYS A 51 33.14 24.15 14.86
N SER A 52 32.20 24.81 15.50
CA SER A 52 32.39 26.12 16.17
C SER A 52 32.73 26.02 17.63
N GLY A 53 32.76 24.87 18.26
CA GLY A 53 33.26 24.62 19.63
C GLY A 53 32.53 25.29 20.80
N ASN A 54 31.69 26.28 20.59
CA ASN A 54 31.15 27.12 21.64
C ASN A 54 29.64 27.27 21.73
N THR A 55 28.88 26.66 20.85
CA THR A 55 27.43 26.74 20.96
C THR A 55 26.79 25.37 20.62
N TYR A 56 25.95 24.88 21.52
CA TYR A 56 24.91 23.93 21.19
C TYR A 56 24.05 24.58 20.08
N THR A 57 24.39 24.30 18.85
CA THR A 57 23.45 24.59 17.78
C THR A 57 22.34 23.56 17.88
N PRO A 58 21.14 23.92 18.34
CA PRO A 58 20.01 23.02 18.26
C PRO A 58 19.90 22.61 16.81
N VAL A 59 19.73 21.31 16.57
CA VAL A 59 19.54 20.76 15.22
C VAL A 59 18.38 21.55 14.61
N LYS A 60 18.69 22.55 13.75
CA LYS A 60 17.74 23.52 13.18
C LYS A 60 16.65 22.85 12.32
N ASN A 61 16.82 21.59 11.99
CA ASN A 61 15.87 20.83 11.22
C ASN A 61 15.36 19.64 12.02
N GLN A 62 14.32 19.87 12.82
CA GLN A 62 13.48 18.78 13.25
C GLN A 62 12.63 18.38 12.03
N PRO A 63 12.87 17.22 11.42
CA PRO A 63 12.14 16.80 10.22
C PRO A 63 10.64 16.58 10.46
N ASN A 64 10.17 16.75 11.70
CA ASN A 64 8.81 16.48 12.15
C ASN A 64 7.93 17.74 12.33
N LEU A 65 8.45 18.94 12.06
CA LEU A 65 7.66 20.19 12.19
C LEU A 65 6.46 20.26 11.22
N LYS A 66 6.48 19.47 10.14
CA LYS A 66 5.37 19.38 9.17
C LYS A 66 4.23 18.45 9.60
N LEU A 67 4.39 17.69 10.70
CA LEU A 67 3.36 16.78 11.20
C LEU A 67 2.85 17.31 12.56
N THR A 68 1.79 18.12 12.51
CA THR A 68 1.07 18.53 13.72
C THR A 68 0.40 17.32 14.38
N TRP A 69 -0.14 17.48 15.57
CA TRP A 69 -0.83 16.39 16.29
C TRP A 69 -2.04 15.89 15.50
N GLU A 70 -2.85 16.79 14.92
CA GLU A 70 -4.02 16.47 14.14
C GLU A 70 -3.67 15.65 12.87
N ILE A 71 -2.60 16.06 12.17
CA ILE A 71 -2.12 15.34 10.98
C ILE A 71 -1.63 13.95 11.36
N ARG A 72 -0.91 13.81 12.49
CA ARG A 72 -0.45 12.50 12.97
C ARG A 72 -1.63 11.60 13.29
N LYS A 73 -2.63 12.10 14.01
CA LYS A 73 -3.86 11.37 14.35
C LYS A 73 -4.57 10.92 13.08
N PHE A 74 -4.78 11.81 12.12
CA PHE A 74 -5.38 11.50 10.83
C PHE A 74 -4.60 10.39 10.08
N ILE A 75 -3.26 10.52 10.00
CA ILE A 75 -2.40 9.51 9.35
C ILE A 75 -2.53 8.14 10.03
N GLU A 76 -2.55 8.08 11.36
CA GLU A 76 -2.70 6.83 12.11
C GLU A 76 -4.06 6.19 11.86
N GLU A 77 -5.14 6.93 11.99
CA GLU A 77 -6.51 6.46 11.75
C GLU A 77 -6.67 5.93 10.33
N GLN A 78 -6.24 6.69 9.33
CA GLN A 78 -6.32 6.25 7.94
C GLN A 78 -5.40 5.07 7.66
N LYS A 79 -4.21 5.00 8.26
CA LYS A 79 -3.31 3.86 8.13
C LYS A 79 -3.89 2.59 8.74
N LEU A 80 -4.50 2.68 9.90
CA LEU A 80 -5.16 1.53 10.56
C LEU A 80 -6.37 1.06 9.76
N ARG A 81 -7.19 2.00 9.28
CA ARG A 81 -8.38 1.72 8.48
C ARG A 81 -8.04 1.08 7.13
N THR A 82 -7.08 1.62 6.39
CA THR A 82 -6.89 1.31 4.96
C THR A 82 -5.58 0.60 4.64
N ASN A 83 -4.65 0.55 5.59
CA ASN A 83 -3.28 0.08 5.40
C ASN A 83 -2.51 0.78 4.26
N TYR A 84 -2.86 2.03 3.92
CA TYR A 84 -2.19 2.78 2.84
C TYR A 84 -0.69 2.91 3.05
N GLY A 85 0.06 2.72 1.96
CA GLY A 85 1.48 3.05 1.88
C GLY A 85 1.72 4.57 1.86
N PRO A 86 2.99 5.02 2.03
CA PRO A 86 3.30 6.45 2.10
C PRO A 86 2.84 7.27 0.90
N LEU A 87 2.87 6.69 -0.30
CA LEU A 87 2.47 7.39 -1.53
C LEU A 87 0.95 7.64 -1.57
N LYS A 88 0.14 6.60 -1.31
CA LYS A 88 -1.32 6.76 -1.23
C LYS A 88 -1.72 7.70 -0.08
N MET A 89 -1.03 7.64 1.06
CA MET A 89 -1.27 8.55 2.18
C MET A 89 -0.96 10.00 1.81
N ARG A 90 0.12 10.27 1.05
CA ARG A 90 0.42 11.61 0.53
C ARG A 90 -0.71 12.13 -0.36
N MET A 91 -1.19 11.29 -1.29
CA MET A 91 -2.32 11.65 -2.17
C MET A 91 -3.59 11.94 -1.37
N LEU A 92 -3.87 11.12 -0.35
CA LEU A 92 -5.03 11.31 0.53
C LEU A 92 -4.94 12.63 1.32
N LEU A 93 -3.77 12.93 1.89
CA LEU A 93 -3.52 14.18 2.61
C LEU A 93 -3.71 15.40 1.70
N LYS A 94 -3.22 15.33 0.45
CA LYS A 94 -3.42 16.38 -0.54
C LYS A 94 -4.91 16.54 -0.90
N LYS A 95 -5.64 15.43 -1.16
CA LYS A 95 -7.06 15.44 -1.53
C LYS A 95 -7.97 15.91 -0.38
N LYS A 96 -7.72 15.47 0.86
CA LYS A 96 -8.63 15.73 1.99
C LYS A 96 -8.27 16.97 2.80
N LEU A 97 -6.98 17.31 2.92
CA LEU A 97 -6.49 18.39 3.80
C LEU A 97 -5.72 19.48 3.04
N GLY A 98 -5.55 19.35 1.71
CA GLY A 98 -4.74 20.29 0.91
C GLY A 98 -3.23 20.25 1.22
N LEU A 99 -2.76 19.25 1.99
CA LEU A 99 -1.39 19.18 2.50
C LEU A 99 -0.51 18.28 1.64
N ASP A 100 0.58 18.82 1.10
CA ASP A 100 1.60 18.04 0.41
C ASP A 100 2.77 17.70 1.32
N ILE A 101 2.73 16.51 1.91
CA ILE A 101 3.76 15.97 2.81
C ILE A 101 4.55 14.90 2.07
N SER A 102 5.89 15.02 2.07
CA SER A 102 6.73 14.05 1.33
C SER A 102 6.56 12.62 1.83
N THR A 103 6.62 11.66 0.92
CA THR A 103 6.52 10.22 1.23
C THR A 103 7.58 9.77 2.22
N THR A 104 8.77 10.38 2.21
CA THR A 104 9.86 10.09 3.15
C THR A 104 9.48 10.44 4.59
N ILE A 105 8.82 11.58 4.80
CA ILE A 105 8.35 11.99 6.14
C ILE A 105 7.28 11.02 6.65
N ILE A 106 6.30 10.68 5.79
CA ILE A 106 5.25 9.71 6.12
C ILE A 106 5.86 8.34 6.43
N TYR A 107 6.81 7.87 5.63
CA TYR A 107 7.49 6.59 5.86
C TYR A 107 8.26 6.57 7.18
N ARG A 108 9.02 7.62 7.49
CA ARG A 108 9.74 7.76 8.78
C ARG A 108 8.77 7.75 9.95
N TYR A 109 7.64 8.42 9.81
CA TYR A 109 6.58 8.41 10.81
C TYR A 109 6.01 7.00 11.03
N TYR A 110 5.67 6.29 9.94
CA TYR A 110 5.21 4.90 10.01
C TYR A 110 6.21 3.98 10.72
N ARG A 111 7.51 4.12 10.40
CA ARG A 111 8.58 3.36 11.09
C ARG A 111 8.62 3.66 12.59
N LYS A 112 8.61 4.94 12.95
CA LYS A 112 8.64 5.38 14.36
C LYS A 112 7.46 4.83 15.16
N ARG A 113 6.27 4.78 14.55
CA ARG A 113 5.03 4.31 15.18
C ARG A 113 4.79 2.80 14.98
N LYS A 114 5.75 2.07 14.41
CA LYS A 114 5.65 0.61 14.11
C LYS A 114 4.41 0.24 13.25
N LEU A 115 3.95 1.14 12.39
CA LEU A 115 2.79 0.96 11.52
C LEU A 115 3.12 0.23 10.21
N ILE A 116 4.39 -0.14 9.99
CA ILE A 116 4.81 -0.91 8.82
C ILE A 116 4.76 -2.38 9.16
N ARG A 117 3.87 -3.10 8.49
CA ARG A 117 3.89 -4.57 8.55
C ARG A 117 5.13 -5.08 7.82
N ARG A 118 5.81 -6.08 8.36
CA ARG A 118 6.89 -6.76 7.63
C ARG A 118 6.30 -7.39 6.38
N PRO A 119 6.83 -7.12 5.17
CA PRO A 119 6.37 -7.81 3.98
C PRO A 119 6.62 -9.30 4.17
N GLN A 120 5.60 -10.12 3.91
CA GLN A 120 5.84 -11.55 3.75
C GLN A 120 6.84 -11.74 2.60
N LYS A 121 7.77 -12.69 2.74
CA LYS A 121 8.75 -12.99 1.68
C LYS A 121 7.98 -13.24 0.38
N LYS A 122 8.21 -12.36 -0.60
CA LYS A 122 7.65 -12.57 -1.94
C LYS A 122 8.27 -13.82 -2.53
N LEU A 123 7.43 -14.71 -3.04
CA LEU A 123 7.88 -15.79 -3.91
C LEU A 123 8.58 -15.20 -5.15
N PRO A 124 9.54 -15.94 -5.77
CA PRO A 124 10.33 -15.41 -6.89
C PRO A 124 9.43 -14.96 -8.05
N TRP A 125 9.80 -13.85 -8.63
CA TRP A 125 9.08 -13.17 -9.71
C TRP A 125 9.02 -14.00 -10.98
N TYR A 126 7.84 -14.07 -11.55
CA TYR A 126 7.65 -14.58 -12.90
C TYR A 126 7.95 -13.50 -13.95
N LYS A 127 8.45 -13.89 -15.13
CA LYS A 127 8.68 -12.95 -16.24
C LYS A 127 7.34 -12.46 -16.81
N PRO A 128 7.15 -11.14 -17.01
CA PRO A 128 5.91 -10.63 -17.60
C PRO A 128 5.73 -11.13 -19.04
N LEU A 129 4.52 -11.51 -19.40
CA LEU A 129 4.18 -11.87 -20.77
C LEU A 129 4.04 -10.62 -21.66
N LYS A 130 4.35 -10.79 -22.95
CA LYS A 130 4.42 -9.67 -23.89
C LYS A 130 3.06 -9.11 -24.34
N TYR A 131 1.96 -9.78 -24.09
CA TYR A 131 0.64 -9.38 -24.58
C TYR A 131 -0.40 -9.49 -23.47
N HIS A 132 -0.84 -8.35 -22.96
CA HIS A 132 -2.04 -8.22 -22.15
C HIS A 132 -3.21 -7.79 -23.03
N LEU A 133 -4.43 -8.16 -22.69
CA LEU A 133 -5.62 -7.51 -23.26
C LEU A 133 -5.52 -6.03 -22.97
N THR A 134 -5.27 -5.23 -24.02
CA THR A 134 -5.25 -3.78 -23.90
C THR A 134 -6.69 -3.30 -24.04
N VAL A 135 -7.36 -3.07 -22.91
CA VAL A 135 -8.71 -2.50 -22.87
C VAL A 135 -8.62 -0.99 -22.86
N LYS A 136 -9.41 -0.33 -23.69
CA LYS A 136 -9.43 1.13 -23.86
C LYS A 136 -10.69 1.78 -23.32
N ASN A 137 -11.75 0.99 -23.11
CA ASN A 137 -13.06 1.46 -22.67
C ASN A 137 -13.60 0.59 -21.53
N PRO A 138 -14.52 1.16 -20.69
CA PRO A 138 -15.22 0.39 -19.67
C PRO A 138 -15.95 -0.81 -20.27
N GLY A 139 -15.79 -1.98 -19.68
CA GLY A 139 -16.50 -3.21 -20.09
C GLY A 139 -15.98 -3.86 -21.37
N GLU A 140 -15.00 -3.31 -22.08
CA GLU A 140 -14.43 -3.90 -23.29
C GLU A 140 -13.90 -5.31 -23.05
N GLY A 141 -13.31 -5.55 -21.88
CA GLY A 141 -12.89 -6.88 -21.46
C GLY A 141 -12.76 -6.98 -19.94
N VAL A 142 -13.55 -7.85 -19.32
CA VAL A 142 -13.47 -8.08 -17.88
C VAL A 142 -12.71 -9.36 -17.56
N GLN A 143 -12.05 -9.38 -16.41
CA GLN A 143 -11.45 -10.58 -15.86
C GLN A 143 -12.38 -11.19 -14.80
N MET A 144 -12.60 -12.50 -14.88
CA MET A 144 -13.31 -13.23 -13.82
C MET A 144 -12.42 -14.30 -13.23
N ASP A 145 -12.54 -14.45 -11.91
CA ASP A 145 -11.80 -15.45 -11.15
C ASP A 145 -12.57 -15.86 -9.90
N VAL A 146 -12.25 -17.03 -9.33
CA VAL A 146 -12.90 -17.54 -8.12
C VAL A 146 -11.89 -17.74 -7.01
N LYS A 147 -12.13 -17.02 -5.90
CA LYS A 147 -11.35 -17.10 -4.68
C LYS A 147 -12.08 -17.91 -3.63
N TYR A 148 -11.33 -18.73 -2.89
CA TYR A 148 -11.82 -19.38 -1.68
C TYR A 148 -11.82 -18.41 -0.51
N VAL A 149 -12.93 -18.31 0.20
CA VAL A 149 -13.07 -17.51 1.42
C VAL A 149 -13.66 -18.37 2.53
N TYR A 150 -13.24 -18.12 3.76
CA TYR A 150 -13.73 -18.85 4.91
C TYR A 150 -14.54 -17.91 5.81
N GLN A 151 -15.77 -18.31 6.12
CA GLN A 151 -16.65 -17.62 7.05
C GLN A 151 -17.04 -18.61 8.15
N SER A 152 -16.72 -18.29 9.39
CA SER A 152 -16.95 -19.18 10.54
C SER A 152 -16.46 -20.62 10.33
N GLY A 153 -15.28 -20.77 9.71
CA GLY A 153 -14.69 -22.08 9.41
C GLY A 153 -15.28 -22.80 8.18
N VAL A 154 -16.36 -22.29 7.59
CA VAL A 154 -16.99 -22.87 6.39
C VAL A 154 -16.41 -22.22 5.13
N ARG A 155 -16.00 -23.05 4.16
CA ARG A 155 -15.48 -22.60 2.88
C ARG A 155 -16.61 -22.13 1.97
N HIS A 156 -16.45 -20.94 1.43
CA HIS A 156 -17.29 -20.33 0.41
C HIS A 156 -16.46 -19.95 -0.82
N TYR A 157 -17.14 -19.62 -1.90
CA TYR A 157 -16.55 -19.30 -3.20
C TYR A 157 -16.94 -17.89 -3.61
N GLN A 158 -15.96 -17.00 -3.63
CA GLN A 158 -16.13 -15.61 -4.07
C GLN A 158 -15.85 -15.53 -5.56
N PHE A 159 -16.90 -15.39 -6.36
CA PHE A 159 -16.83 -15.15 -7.80
C PHE A 159 -16.60 -13.66 -8.02
N SER A 160 -15.46 -13.33 -8.56
CA SER A 160 -14.97 -11.96 -8.77
C SER A 160 -15.08 -11.57 -10.23
N VAL A 161 -15.49 -10.33 -10.48
CA VAL A 161 -15.51 -9.69 -11.79
C VAL A 161 -14.78 -8.37 -11.68
N PHE A 162 -13.80 -8.15 -12.52
CA PHE A 162 -12.93 -6.98 -12.50
C PHE A 162 -12.85 -6.37 -13.91
N ASP A 163 -13.09 -5.06 -14.00
CA ASP A 163 -12.86 -4.29 -15.20
C ASP A 163 -11.46 -3.64 -15.18
N PRO A 164 -10.53 -4.05 -16.04
CA PRO A 164 -9.16 -3.56 -16.03
C PRO A 164 -9.03 -2.08 -16.37
N PHE A 165 -9.97 -1.50 -17.10
CA PHE A 165 -9.89 -0.13 -17.54
C PHE A 165 -10.26 0.88 -16.44
N THR A 166 -11.38 0.63 -15.75
CA THR A 166 -11.84 1.49 -14.65
C THR A 166 -11.37 1.03 -13.28
N GLU A 167 -10.80 -0.19 -13.21
CA GLU A 167 -10.54 -0.92 -11.96
C GLU A 167 -11.80 -1.18 -11.12
N LYS A 168 -12.99 -1.09 -11.72
CA LYS A 168 -14.22 -1.47 -11.03
C LYS A 168 -14.21 -2.95 -10.70
N TYR A 169 -14.64 -3.24 -9.49
CA TYR A 169 -14.65 -4.58 -8.93
C TYR A 169 -16.00 -4.92 -8.36
N HIS A 170 -16.47 -6.14 -8.65
CA HIS A 170 -17.63 -6.71 -8.02
C HIS A 170 -17.39 -8.18 -7.71
N PHE A 171 -18.00 -8.68 -6.65
CA PHE A 171 -18.00 -10.11 -6.36
C PHE A 171 -19.33 -10.55 -5.76
N THR A 172 -19.58 -11.85 -5.85
CA THR A 172 -20.67 -12.53 -5.17
C THR A 172 -20.14 -13.80 -4.51
N ILE A 173 -20.54 -14.04 -3.27
CA ILE A 173 -20.11 -15.21 -2.50
C ILE A 173 -21.20 -16.28 -2.57
N PHE A 174 -20.81 -17.53 -2.84
CA PHE A 174 -21.68 -18.68 -2.93
C PHE A 174 -21.14 -19.85 -2.09
N PRO A 175 -22.01 -20.74 -1.61
CA PRO A 175 -21.58 -21.94 -0.90
C PRO A 175 -20.97 -23.00 -1.82
N THR A 176 -21.22 -22.93 -3.13
CA THR A 176 -20.76 -23.92 -4.12
C THR A 176 -20.03 -23.26 -5.30
N LYS A 177 -19.11 -24.01 -5.92
CA LYS A 177 -18.34 -23.59 -7.10
C LYS A 177 -18.98 -24.07 -8.39
N GLU A 178 -20.24 -23.72 -8.61
CA GLU A 178 -21.00 -24.15 -9.77
C GLU A 178 -20.94 -23.11 -10.91
N SER A 179 -20.99 -23.62 -12.15
CA SER A 179 -21.00 -22.79 -13.37
C SER A 179 -22.23 -21.88 -13.47
N LYS A 180 -23.34 -22.23 -12.82
CA LYS A 180 -24.54 -21.39 -12.72
C LYS A 180 -24.25 -20.14 -11.87
N ASN A 181 -23.42 -20.26 -10.83
CA ASN A 181 -23.03 -19.16 -9.96
C ASN A 181 -22.17 -18.13 -10.71
N ALA A 182 -21.36 -18.57 -11.69
CA ALA A 182 -20.62 -17.67 -12.57
C ALA A 182 -21.56 -16.76 -13.38
N ILE A 183 -22.68 -17.31 -13.89
CA ILE A 183 -23.70 -16.51 -14.60
C ILE A 183 -24.35 -15.47 -13.68
N VAL A 184 -24.70 -15.87 -12.47
CA VAL A 184 -25.31 -14.96 -11.50
C VAL A 184 -24.33 -13.85 -11.10
N ALA A 185 -23.06 -14.19 -10.84
CA ALA A 185 -22.01 -13.23 -10.52
C ALA A 185 -21.78 -12.24 -11.67
N PHE A 186 -21.70 -12.72 -12.90
CA PHE A 186 -21.57 -11.90 -14.11
C PHE A 186 -22.71 -10.90 -14.24
N ARG A 187 -23.96 -11.34 -14.18
CA ARG A 187 -25.14 -10.46 -14.29
C ARG A 187 -25.21 -9.42 -13.18
N LYS A 188 -24.87 -9.81 -11.94
CA LYS A 188 -24.82 -8.89 -10.82
C LYS A 188 -23.73 -7.84 -11.02
N ALA A 189 -22.57 -8.25 -11.54
CA ALA A 189 -21.48 -7.32 -11.84
C ALA A 189 -21.87 -6.32 -12.94
N GLU A 190 -22.45 -6.78 -14.05
CA GLU A 190 -22.90 -5.91 -15.14
C GLU A 190 -23.92 -4.86 -14.64
N LYS A 191 -24.91 -5.30 -13.85
CA LYS A 191 -25.87 -4.40 -13.21
C LYS A 191 -25.20 -3.39 -12.26
N TYR A 192 -24.22 -3.84 -11.48
CA TYR A 192 -23.49 -3.00 -10.52
C TYR A 192 -22.59 -1.99 -11.21
N PHE A 193 -21.91 -2.40 -12.28
CA PHE A 193 -21.00 -1.52 -13.04
C PHE A 193 -21.72 -0.45 -13.84
N ARG A 194 -22.99 -0.71 -14.23
CA ARG A 194 -23.83 0.17 -15.06
C ARG A 194 -23.29 0.41 -16.46
N PHE A 195 -22.47 -0.54 -16.97
CA PHE A 195 -22.06 -0.61 -18.37
C PHE A 195 -22.12 -2.06 -18.86
N LYS A 196 -22.22 -2.23 -20.18
CA LYS A 196 -22.23 -3.55 -20.80
C LYS A 196 -20.85 -4.17 -20.79
N ILE A 197 -20.79 -5.47 -20.54
CA ILE A 197 -19.58 -6.27 -20.64
C ILE A 197 -19.50 -6.86 -22.04
N LEU A 198 -18.47 -6.51 -22.79
CA LEU A 198 -18.32 -6.89 -24.20
C LEU A 198 -17.48 -8.15 -24.39
N SER A 199 -16.59 -8.49 -23.48
CA SER A 199 -15.84 -9.75 -23.48
C SER A 199 -15.45 -10.18 -22.08
N VAL A 200 -15.16 -11.46 -21.88
CA VAL A 200 -14.79 -12.05 -20.59
C VAL A 200 -13.51 -12.86 -20.74
N GLN A 201 -12.58 -12.67 -19.83
CA GLN A 201 -11.39 -13.49 -19.66
C GLN A 201 -11.48 -14.28 -18.36
N THR A 202 -11.24 -15.58 -18.41
CA THR A 202 -11.20 -16.45 -17.22
C THR A 202 -10.01 -17.40 -17.28
N ASP A 203 -9.71 -18.02 -16.16
CA ASP A 203 -8.91 -19.24 -16.15
C ASP A 203 -9.68 -20.44 -16.74
N ASN A 204 -9.01 -21.62 -16.75
CA ASN A 204 -9.61 -22.86 -17.22
C ASN A 204 -10.38 -23.62 -16.12
N GLY A 205 -10.89 -22.94 -15.10
CA GLY A 205 -11.67 -23.54 -14.01
C GLY A 205 -12.93 -24.21 -14.50
N SER A 206 -13.36 -25.26 -13.81
CA SER A 206 -14.59 -26.02 -14.17
C SER A 206 -15.84 -25.16 -14.11
N GLU A 207 -15.86 -24.16 -13.23
CA GLU A 207 -16.93 -23.16 -13.06
C GLU A 207 -17.13 -22.27 -14.28
N PHE A 208 -16.08 -22.05 -15.07
CA PHE A 208 -16.14 -21.21 -16.27
C PHE A 208 -16.32 -22.02 -17.56
N ARG A 209 -16.02 -23.32 -17.52
CA ARG A 209 -16.24 -24.21 -18.63
C ARG A 209 -17.72 -24.64 -18.71
N GLY A 210 -18.08 -25.23 -19.80
CA GLY A 210 -19.38 -25.86 -19.94
C GLY A 210 -20.54 -24.87 -19.94
N TYR A 211 -21.29 -24.78 -18.84
CA TYR A 211 -22.57 -24.06 -18.82
C TYR A 211 -22.39 -22.53 -18.93
N PHE A 212 -21.42 -21.93 -18.23
CA PHE A 212 -21.14 -20.51 -18.35
C PHE A 212 -20.65 -20.12 -19.75
N HIS A 213 -19.71 -20.89 -20.30
CA HIS A 213 -19.20 -20.66 -21.65
C HIS A 213 -20.31 -20.77 -22.70
N LYS A 214 -21.14 -21.83 -22.63
CA LYS A 214 -22.28 -22.00 -23.52
C LYS A 214 -23.31 -20.88 -23.39
N TRP A 215 -23.51 -20.38 -22.17
CA TRP A 215 -24.46 -19.30 -21.94
C TRP A 215 -23.97 -17.98 -22.55
N LEU A 216 -22.67 -17.62 -22.42
CA LEU A 216 -22.09 -16.45 -23.09
C LEU A 216 -22.20 -16.51 -24.60
N GLY A 217 -22.06 -17.71 -25.22
CA GLY A 217 -22.15 -17.93 -26.67
C GLY A 217 -23.58 -18.00 -27.22
N LYS A 218 -24.63 -17.85 -26.40
CA LYS A 218 -26.03 -17.81 -26.92
C LYS A 218 -26.21 -16.58 -27.82
N LYS A 219 -26.95 -16.71 -28.93
CA LYS A 219 -27.23 -15.62 -29.88
C LYS A 219 -27.78 -14.36 -29.22
N SER A 220 -28.60 -14.52 -28.18
CA SER A 220 -29.16 -13.39 -27.41
C SER A 220 -28.16 -12.67 -26.50
N ILE A 221 -26.98 -13.24 -26.23
CA ILE A 221 -25.95 -12.71 -25.34
C ILE A 221 -24.72 -12.36 -26.16
N ASN A 222 -24.15 -13.32 -26.90
CA ASN A 222 -23.06 -13.17 -27.86
C ASN A 222 -21.85 -12.46 -27.34
N ILE A 223 -21.38 -12.86 -26.14
CA ILE A 223 -20.21 -12.29 -25.50
C ILE A 223 -19.02 -13.23 -25.68
N PRO A 224 -17.92 -12.77 -26.31
CA PRO A 224 -16.70 -13.55 -26.46
C PRO A 224 -16.13 -13.97 -25.11
N HIS A 225 -15.76 -15.24 -24.99
CA HIS A 225 -15.15 -15.82 -23.80
C HIS A 225 -13.74 -16.33 -24.09
N TYR A 226 -12.75 -15.70 -23.48
CA TYR A 226 -11.34 -16.02 -23.64
C TYR A 226 -10.83 -16.81 -22.44
N PHE A 227 -10.26 -17.99 -22.69
CA PHE A 227 -9.58 -18.78 -21.66
C PHE A 227 -8.09 -18.46 -21.67
N ILE A 228 -7.52 -18.18 -20.51
CA ILE A 228 -6.06 -18.02 -20.39
C ILE A 228 -5.36 -19.37 -20.63
N PRO A 229 -4.13 -19.38 -21.18
CA PRO A 229 -3.34 -20.58 -21.32
C PRO A 229 -3.11 -21.27 -19.96
N LYS A 230 -3.02 -22.61 -19.97
CA LYS A 230 -2.68 -23.36 -18.75
C LYS A 230 -1.34 -22.89 -18.17
N SER A 231 -1.26 -22.83 -16.85
CA SER A 231 -0.05 -22.41 -16.11
C SER A 231 0.45 -21.01 -16.45
N SER A 232 -0.45 -20.10 -16.80
CA SER A 232 -0.15 -18.70 -17.14
C SER A 232 -0.89 -17.72 -16.23
N PRO A 233 -0.57 -17.66 -14.93
CA PRO A 233 -1.30 -16.85 -13.95
C PRO A 233 -1.25 -15.33 -14.24
N TYR A 234 -0.26 -14.89 -15.02
CA TYR A 234 -0.12 -13.46 -15.35
C TYR A 234 -1.30 -12.87 -16.13
N TRP A 235 -2.06 -13.70 -16.81
CA TRP A 235 -3.21 -13.24 -17.57
C TRP A 235 -4.37 -12.74 -16.69
N ASN A 236 -4.48 -13.27 -15.47
CA ASN A 236 -5.45 -12.84 -14.46
C ASN A 236 -4.83 -12.01 -13.33
N ALA A 237 -3.58 -11.54 -13.51
CA ALA A 237 -2.83 -10.84 -12.47
C ALA A 237 -3.52 -9.60 -11.88
N GLN A 238 -4.42 -8.96 -12.64
CA GLN A 238 -5.14 -7.79 -12.16
C GLN A 238 -6.23 -8.17 -11.15
N VAL A 239 -7.09 -9.15 -11.47
CA VAL A 239 -8.09 -9.63 -10.52
C VAL A 239 -7.45 -10.34 -9.32
N GLU A 240 -6.33 -11.07 -9.53
CA GLU A 240 -5.56 -11.66 -8.43
C GLU A 240 -4.98 -10.58 -7.49
N ARG A 241 -4.56 -9.45 -8.04
CA ARG A 241 -4.09 -8.29 -7.24
C ARG A 241 -5.22 -7.73 -6.37
N VAL A 242 -6.45 -7.68 -6.89
CA VAL A 242 -7.61 -7.26 -6.10
C VAL A 242 -7.93 -8.30 -5.02
N HIS A 243 -7.81 -9.61 -5.33
CA HIS A 243 -7.94 -10.67 -4.32
C HIS A 243 -6.95 -10.52 -3.18
N LYS A 244 -5.71 -10.17 -3.50
CA LYS A 244 -4.71 -9.86 -2.48
C LYS A 244 -5.06 -8.59 -1.70
N THR A 245 -5.61 -7.58 -2.36
CA THR A 245 -6.01 -6.33 -1.71
C THR A 245 -7.12 -6.58 -0.68
N ILE A 246 -8.16 -7.34 -1.04
CA ILE A 246 -9.24 -7.68 -0.08
C ILE A 246 -8.73 -8.57 1.06
N ASP A 247 -7.75 -9.46 0.80
CA ASP A 247 -7.11 -10.24 1.85
C ASP A 247 -6.39 -9.35 2.86
N ASP A 248 -5.55 -8.45 2.35
CA ASP A 248 -4.72 -7.59 3.18
C ASP A 248 -5.53 -6.52 3.92
N GLU A 249 -6.63 -6.05 3.34
CA GLU A 249 -7.42 -4.96 3.90
C GLU A 249 -8.61 -5.47 4.71
N PHE A 250 -9.25 -6.58 4.33
CA PHE A 250 -10.45 -7.10 4.97
C PHE A 250 -10.26 -8.48 5.63
N TYR A 251 -10.03 -9.56 4.84
CA TYR A 251 -10.09 -10.93 5.40
C TYR A 251 -9.01 -11.21 6.44
N HIS A 252 -7.79 -10.74 6.22
CA HIS A 252 -6.65 -10.95 7.12
C HIS A 252 -6.29 -9.71 7.95
N ASN A 253 -7.14 -8.70 7.97
CA ASN A 253 -6.92 -7.50 8.76
C ASN A 253 -7.72 -7.55 10.08
N PRO A 254 -7.08 -7.81 11.21
CA PRO A 254 -7.78 -7.84 12.51
C PRO A 254 -8.30 -6.45 12.94
N LEU A 255 -7.77 -5.38 12.33
CA LEU A 255 -8.13 -3.99 12.62
C LEU A 255 -9.06 -3.40 11.55
N ARG A 256 -9.71 -4.25 10.75
CA ARG A 256 -10.67 -3.78 9.74
C ARG A 256 -11.85 -3.05 10.38
N VAL A 257 -12.31 -2.00 9.71
CA VAL A 257 -13.47 -1.23 10.16
C VAL A 257 -14.79 -1.69 9.52
N TRP A 258 -14.70 -2.40 8.39
CA TRP A 258 -15.86 -2.93 7.68
C TRP A 258 -16.35 -4.22 8.35
N LYS A 259 -17.66 -4.31 8.57
CA LYS A 259 -18.29 -5.49 9.15
C LYS A 259 -18.46 -6.62 8.14
N THR A 260 -18.75 -6.25 6.90
CA THR A 260 -19.02 -7.18 5.81
C THR A 260 -18.07 -6.97 4.63
N PRO A 261 -17.80 -8.01 3.81
CA PRO A 261 -17.00 -7.83 2.61
C PRO A 261 -17.68 -6.91 1.58
N TYR A 262 -19.00 -6.73 1.63
CA TYR A 262 -19.73 -5.81 0.75
C TYR A 262 -19.57 -4.34 1.14
N GLU A 263 -19.40 -4.03 2.42
CA GLU A 263 -19.00 -2.68 2.87
C GLU A 263 -17.59 -2.35 2.37
N TRP A 264 -16.66 -3.32 2.44
CA TRP A 264 -15.35 -3.16 1.83
C TRP A 264 -15.42 -2.98 0.31
N LEU A 265 -16.32 -3.71 -0.39
CA LEU A 265 -16.55 -3.57 -1.82
C LEU A 265 -17.00 -2.15 -2.19
N HIS A 266 -17.90 -1.57 -1.38
CA HIS A 266 -18.30 -0.17 -1.53
C HIS A 266 -17.11 0.76 -1.39
N TYR A 267 -16.37 0.65 -0.29
CA TYR A 267 -15.16 1.42 -0.07
C TYR A 267 -14.16 1.27 -1.24
N TYR A 268 -13.93 0.06 -1.74
CA TYR A 268 -13.02 -0.20 -2.86
C TYR A 268 -13.37 0.61 -4.09
N ASN A 269 -14.65 0.65 -4.47
CA ASN A 269 -15.09 1.30 -5.71
C ASN A 269 -15.32 2.82 -5.58
N PHE A 270 -15.66 3.32 -4.39
CA PHE A 270 -16.13 4.71 -4.24
C PHE A 270 -15.22 5.59 -3.39
N GLU A 271 -14.38 4.99 -2.55
CA GLU A 271 -13.54 5.76 -1.61
C GLU A 271 -12.05 5.46 -1.76
N ARG A 272 -11.71 4.22 -2.13
CA ARG A 272 -10.32 3.78 -2.23
C ARG A 272 -9.62 4.42 -3.41
N ILE A 273 -8.54 5.16 -3.15
CA ILE A 273 -7.70 5.72 -4.21
C ILE A 273 -6.78 4.65 -4.82
N HIS A 274 -6.61 4.69 -6.14
CA HIS A 274 -5.80 3.76 -6.90
C HIS A 274 -4.61 4.47 -7.55
N LEU A 275 -3.41 3.90 -7.41
CA LEU A 275 -2.20 4.50 -7.99
C LEU A 275 -2.21 4.44 -9.51
N THR A 276 -2.71 3.35 -10.06
CA THR A 276 -2.88 3.11 -11.50
C THR A 276 -3.87 4.08 -12.15
N LEU A 277 -4.79 4.62 -11.36
CA LEU A 277 -5.75 5.63 -11.77
C LEU A 277 -5.34 7.07 -11.33
N ASN A 278 -4.04 7.30 -11.07
CA ASN A 278 -3.51 8.60 -10.65
C ASN A 278 -4.21 9.19 -9.40
N GLY A 279 -4.61 8.33 -8.47
CA GLY A 279 -5.27 8.73 -7.23
C GLY A 279 -6.79 8.86 -7.34
N LEU A 280 -7.38 8.50 -8.45
CA LEU A 280 -8.84 8.39 -8.58
C LEU A 280 -9.36 7.10 -7.95
N THR A 281 -10.62 7.10 -7.58
CA THR A 281 -11.39 5.89 -7.30
C THR A 281 -11.88 5.26 -8.61
N PRO A 282 -12.22 3.97 -8.65
CA PRO A 282 -12.83 3.34 -9.82
C PRO A 282 -14.10 4.05 -10.31
N GLN A 283 -14.90 4.58 -9.38
CA GLN A 283 -16.11 5.34 -9.74
C GLN A 283 -15.80 6.70 -10.34
N GLU A 284 -14.81 7.43 -9.83
CA GLU A 284 -14.36 8.70 -10.41
C GLU A 284 -13.77 8.48 -11.81
N LYS A 285 -13.02 7.38 -12.01
CA LYS A 285 -12.51 7.01 -13.34
C LYS A 285 -13.63 6.75 -14.34
N LEU A 286 -14.65 5.99 -13.93
CA LEU A 286 -15.81 5.74 -14.78
C LEU A 286 -16.56 7.03 -15.13
N ALA A 287 -16.76 7.92 -14.16
CA ALA A 287 -17.44 9.21 -14.39
C ALA A 287 -16.73 10.08 -15.43
N GLN A 288 -15.38 10.09 -15.43
CA GLN A 288 -14.60 10.81 -16.44
C GLN A 288 -14.83 10.27 -17.87
N CYS A 289 -15.10 8.96 -18.02
CA CYS A 289 -15.35 8.38 -19.35
C CYS A 289 -16.72 8.78 -19.90
N VAL A 290 -17.72 8.89 -19.04
CA VAL A 290 -19.09 9.29 -19.46
C VAL A 290 -19.14 10.75 -19.86
N THR A 291 -18.30 11.61 -19.29
CA THR A 291 -18.26 13.04 -19.63
C THR A 291 -17.46 13.36 -20.90
N LEU A 292 -16.67 12.41 -21.41
CA LEU A 292 -15.88 12.59 -22.65
C LEU A 292 -16.63 12.11 -23.90
N ASP A 293 -17.72 11.35 -23.74
CA ASP A 293 -18.58 10.85 -24.84
C ASP A 293 -19.83 11.75 -25.06
N CYS A 294 -19.90 12.90 -24.38
CA CYS A 294 -20.86 13.98 -24.61
C CYS A 294 -20.13 15.17 -25.25
#